data_ab03cb9ea410375cb1a1da394749c72a
#
_entry.id   ab03cb9ea410375cb1a1da394749c72a
#
_cell.length_a   1.000
_cell.length_b   1.000
_cell.length_c   1.000
_cell.angle_alpha   90.00
_cell.angle_beta   90.00
_cell.angle_gamma   90.00
#
_symmetry.space_group_name_H-M   'P 1'
#
loop_
_entity.id
_entity.type
_entity.pdbx_description
1 polymer ?
#
loop_
_entity_poly.entity_id
_entity_poly.type
_entity_poly.pdbx_seq_one_letter_code
_entity_poly.pdbx_strand_id
1 'polypeptide(L)' 'VAIVGRGGTSFQEPIDYAHENGYDGLVVLTDGYAPEPTIPDGFKTGILWVCENESCLKQHKKWMEKTGRACVMQIS' A
#
# COMPACT_ATOMS: atom_id res chain seq x y z
N VAL A 1 7.97 -2.65 -11.19
CA VAL A 1 7.67 -2.35 -9.78
C VAL A 1 7.70 -0.85 -9.54
N ALA A 2 6.68 -0.33 -8.95
CA ALA A 2 6.62 1.06 -8.55
C ALA A 2 6.78 1.16 -7.04
N ILE A 3 7.50 2.16 -6.56
CA ILE A 3 7.68 2.41 -5.14
C ILE A 3 7.11 3.78 -4.83
N VAL A 4 6.21 3.83 -3.87
CA VAL A 4 5.57 5.07 -3.45
C VAL A 4 5.96 5.36 -2.01
N GLY A 5 6.54 6.52 -1.77
CA GLY A 5 6.87 6.95 -0.43
C GLY A 5 5.67 7.58 0.27
N ARG A 6 5.81 7.81 1.56
CA ARG A 6 4.83 8.56 2.32
C ARG A 6 4.91 10.04 1.93
N GLY A 7 3.88 10.77 2.15
CA GLY A 7 3.79 12.17 1.75
C GLY A 7 2.53 12.44 1.02
N GLY A 8 1.82 11.39 0.60
CA GLY A 8 0.49 11.53 0.05
C GLY A 8 -0.55 11.43 1.13
N THR A 9 -1.68 12.03 0.90
CA THR A 9 -2.82 11.95 1.80
C THR A 9 -3.78 10.84 1.41
N SER A 10 -3.47 10.10 0.35
CA SER A 10 -4.35 9.06 -0.16
C SER A 10 -3.53 7.94 -0.78
N PHE A 11 -3.97 6.71 -0.58
CA PHE A 11 -3.40 5.55 -1.26
C PHE A 11 -4.04 5.32 -2.63
N GLN A 12 -5.11 6.03 -2.94
CA GLN A 12 -5.88 5.79 -4.16
C GLN A 12 -5.09 6.17 -5.40
N GLU A 13 -4.39 7.30 -5.36
CA GLU A 13 -3.63 7.76 -6.53
C GLU A 13 -2.59 6.74 -6.99
N PRO A 14 -1.71 6.20 -6.12
CA PRO A 14 -0.74 5.22 -6.58
C PRO A 14 -1.38 3.92 -7.07
N ILE A 15 -2.48 3.52 -6.45
CA ILE A 15 -3.19 2.32 -6.89
C ILE A 15 -3.77 2.51 -8.28
N ASP A 16 -4.44 3.62 -8.51
CA ASP A 16 -5.02 3.93 -9.82
C ASP A 16 -3.93 4.06 -10.88
N TYR A 17 -2.83 4.69 -10.53
CA TYR A 17 -1.69 4.85 -11.43
C TYR A 17 -1.10 3.50 -11.83
N ALA A 18 -0.89 2.62 -10.86
CA ALA A 18 -0.35 1.29 -11.13
C ALA A 18 -1.32 0.47 -12.00
N HIS A 19 -2.61 0.61 -11.76
CA HIS A 19 -3.63 -0.08 -12.52
C HIS A 19 -3.66 0.40 -13.98
N GLU A 20 -3.63 1.71 -14.18
CA GLU A 20 -3.66 2.30 -15.53
C GLU A 20 -2.42 1.96 -16.34
N ASN A 21 -1.28 1.84 -15.69
CA ASN A 21 0.00 1.60 -16.36
C ASN A 21 0.42 0.13 -16.37
N GLY A 22 -0.39 -0.74 -15.78
CA GLY A 22 -0.15 -2.17 -15.82
C GLY A 22 1.10 -2.64 -15.07
N TYR A 23 1.42 -2.01 -13.96
CA TYR A 23 2.56 -2.43 -13.16
C TYR A 23 2.34 -3.80 -12.54
N ASP A 24 3.41 -4.58 -12.46
CA ASP A 24 3.37 -5.91 -11.83
C ASP A 24 3.33 -5.81 -10.31
N GLY A 25 3.98 -4.82 -9.74
CA GLY A 25 4.09 -4.68 -8.31
C GLY A 25 4.11 -3.23 -7.86
N LEU A 26 3.59 -2.99 -6.68
CA LEU A 26 3.54 -1.67 -6.06
C LEU A 26 3.97 -1.80 -4.61
N VAL A 27 4.98 -1.04 -4.22
CA VAL A 27 5.45 -0.98 -2.83
C VAL A 27 5.00 0.36 -2.26
N VAL A 28 4.23 0.34 -1.19
CA VAL A 28 3.72 1.55 -0.55
C VAL A 28 4.32 1.69 0.85
N LEU A 29 5.10 2.74 1.05
CA LEU A 29 5.64 3.09 2.36
C LEU A 29 4.67 4.04 3.03
N THR A 30 4.21 3.69 4.22
CA THR A 30 3.14 4.45 4.87
C THR A 30 3.31 4.56 6.37
N ASP A 31 2.82 5.66 6.92
CA ASP A 31 2.68 5.86 8.36
C ASP A 31 1.26 5.53 8.84
N GLY A 32 0.38 5.15 7.93
CA GLY A 32 -0.97 4.73 8.26
C GLY A 32 -2.00 5.85 8.38
N TYR A 33 -1.67 7.06 7.99
CA TYR A 33 -2.59 8.19 8.14
C TYR A 33 -3.50 8.41 6.95
N ALA A 34 -3.61 7.46 6.04
CA ALA A 34 -4.52 7.57 4.92
C ALA A 34 -5.62 6.51 5.02
N PRO A 35 -6.81 6.78 4.48
CA PRO A 35 -7.91 5.83 4.55
C PRO A 35 -7.68 4.63 3.64
N GLU A 36 -8.45 3.57 3.91
CA GLU A 36 -8.42 2.38 3.07
C GLU A 36 -8.81 2.74 1.63
N PRO A 37 -7.99 2.32 0.64
CA PRO A 37 -8.30 2.61 -0.75
C PRO A 37 -9.33 1.65 -1.32
N THR A 38 -9.93 2.05 -2.44
CA THR A 38 -10.80 1.18 -3.22
C THR A 38 -9.97 0.53 -4.33
N ILE A 39 -10.01 -0.79 -4.41
CA ILE A 39 -9.27 -1.52 -5.43
C ILE A 39 -10.10 -1.59 -6.71
N PRO A 40 -9.57 -1.13 -7.85
CA PRO A 40 -10.30 -1.18 -9.12
C PRO A 40 -10.59 -2.60 -9.57
N ASP A 41 -11.69 -2.78 -10.29
CA ASP A 41 -12.02 -4.06 -10.89
C ASP A 41 -10.91 -4.47 -11.87
N GLY A 42 -10.52 -5.73 -11.82
CA GLY A 42 -9.46 -6.23 -12.67
C GLY A 42 -8.05 -5.83 -12.27
N PHE A 43 -7.89 -5.29 -11.07
CA PHE A 43 -6.59 -4.90 -10.55
C PHE A 43 -5.72 -6.14 -10.33
N LYS A 44 -4.57 -6.18 -11.01
CA LYS A 44 -3.68 -7.35 -10.96
C LYS A 44 -2.32 -7.04 -10.35
N THR A 45 -2.08 -5.80 -9.99
CA THR A 45 -0.82 -5.38 -9.40
C THR A 45 -0.68 -5.95 -7.98
N GLY A 46 0.43 -6.61 -7.69
CA GLY A 46 0.72 -7.04 -6.32
C GLY A 46 1.12 -5.85 -5.47
N ILE A 47 0.55 -5.72 -4.28
CA ILE A 47 0.87 -4.61 -3.39
C ILE A 47 1.63 -5.12 -2.17
N LEU A 48 2.71 -4.42 -1.82
CA LEU A 48 3.41 -4.61 -0.57
C LEU A 48 3.27 -3.34 0.25
N TRP A 49 2.53 -3.45 1.34
CA TRP A 49 2.35 -2.34 2.29
C TRP A 49 3.47 -2.41 3.32
N VAL A 50 4.27 -1.35 3.41
CA VAL A 50 5.36 -1.27 4.37
C VAL A 50 5.01 -0.20 5.39
N CYS A 51 4.68 -0.62 6.61
CA CYS A 51 4.34 0.29 7.70
C CYS A 51 5.59 0.74 8.43
N GLU A 52 5.61 1.98 8.90
CA GLU A 52 6.75 2.52 9.65
C GLU A 52 6.93 1.88 11.01
N ASN A 53 5.84 1.42 11.63
CA ASN A 53 5.87 0.85 12.96
C ASN A 53 4.75 -0.16 13.14
N GLU A 54 4.81 -0.90 14.25
CA GLU A 54 3.84 -1.94 14.52
C GLU A 54 2.43 -1.42 14.79
N SER A 55 2.30 -0.21 15.34
CA SER A 55 0.98 0.39 15.55
C SER A 55 0.26 0.59 14.23
N CYS A 56 0.96 1.10 13.24
CA CYS A 56 0.41 1.26 11.89
C CYS A 56 -0.06 -0.09 11.34
N LEU A 57 0.79 -1.11 11.45
CA LEU A 57 0.44 -2.43 10.96
C LEU A 57 -0.78 -2.99 11.68
N LYS A 58 -0.81 -2.92 13.01
CA LYS A 58 -1.94 -3.44 13.78
C LYS A 58 -3.25 -2.78 13.41
N GLN A 59 -3.24 -1.48 13.18
CA GLN A 59 -4.46 -0.74 12.84
C GLN A 59 -4.99 -1.08 11.47
N HIS A 60 -4.10 -1.36 10.52
CA HIS A 60 -4.47 -1.48 9.12
C HIS A 60 -4.23 -2.85 8.51
N LYS A 61 -3.66 -3.77 9.26
CA LYS A 61 -3.30 -5.10 8.78
C LYS A 61 -4.44 -5.82 8.07
N LYS A 62 -5.62 -5.71 8.61
CA LYS A 62 -6.77 -6.46 8.11
C LYS A 62 -7.07 -6.14 6.65
N TRP A 63 -7.19 -4.87 6.32
CA TRP A 63 -7.48 -4.49 4.94
C TRP A 63 -6.21 -4.55 4.07
N MET A 64 -5.04 -4.29 4.64
CA MET A 64 -3.80 -4.39 3.88
C MET A 64 -3.56 -5.81 3.38
N GLU A 65 -3.84 -6.82 4.22
CA GLU A 65 -3.69 -8.21 3.82
C GLU A 65 -4.75 -8.67 2.82
N LYS A 66 -5.88 -8.01 2.78
CA LYS A 66 -6.90 -8.29 1.76
C LYS A 66 -6.47 -7.79 0.39
N THR A 67 -5.69 -6.72 0.34
CA THR A 67 -5.29 -6.09 -0.91
C THR A 67 -3.91 -6.49 -1.39
N GLY A 68 -3.10 -7.08 -0.50
CA GLY A 68 -1.75 -7.48 -0.84
C GLY A 68 -1.06 -8.07 0.38
N ARG A 69 0.21 -7.74 0.56
CA ARG A 69 0.99 -8.15 1.73
C ARG A 69 1.32 -6.94 2.57
N ALA A 70 1.47 -7.16 3.87
CA ALA A 70 1.80 -6.09 4.80
C ALA A 70 2.98 -6.49 5.67
N CYS A 71 3.86 -5.54 5.92
CA CYS A 71 5.01 -5.76 6.81
C CYS A 71 5.37 -4.46 7.50
N VAL A 72 6.23 -4.57 8.49
CA VAL A 72 6.75 -3.43 9.24
C VAL A 72 8.19 -3.19 8.83
N MET A 73 8.53 -1.93 8.59
CA MET A 73 9.90 -1.56 8.32
C MET A 73 10.72 -1.80 9.59
N GLN A 74 11.76 -2.60 9.47
CA GLN A 74 12.67 -2.86 10.59
C GLN A 74 13.95 -2.09 10.37
N ILE A 75 14.27 -1.26 11.34
CA ILE A 75 15.53 -0.53 11.36
C ILE A 75 16.36 -1.14 12.47
N SER A 76 17.40 -1.82 12.10
CA SER A 76 18.31 -2.42 13.07
C SER A 76 19.39 -1.44 13.50
#